data_9b1c4be6391c86f88ea73ec549e91e8f
#
_entry.id   9b1c4be6391c86f88ea73ec549e91e8f
#
_cell.length_a   1.000
_cell.length_b   1.000
_cell.length_c   1.000
_cell.angle_alpha   90.00
_cell.angle_beta   90.00
_cell.angle_gamma   90.00
#
_symmetry.space_group_name_H-M   'P 1'
#
loop_
_entity.id
_entity.type
_entity.pdbx_description
1 polymer ?
#
loop_
_entity_poly.entity_id
_entity_poly.type
_entity_poly.pdbx_seq_one_letter_code
_entity_poly.pdbx_strand_id
1 'polypeptide(L)'
;DLQMRRLADVGMFLHEYTLSRSAYESLRKSFTADQKWGALGACCEMIALSASLSLNSSKGLKDNTGATFISDALDSALYTYYSRIKMPVYSLRCVLIVCACLCDKGYQLLAVGTLATTLVELSPVPLMGDNPAEMAVLMDRVAKAFEGHGWHRKALLWNTLSEREWQRALKERNETNI
;
A
#
# COMPACT_ATOMS: atom_id res chain seq x y z
N ASP A 1 -16.17 19.83 -6.83
CA ASP A 1 -15.07 18.90 -6.53
C ASP A 1 -13.89 19.57 -5.79
N LEU A 2 -13.40 20.74 -6.29
CA LEU A 2 -12.25 21.41 -5.66
C LEU A 2 -12.50 21.82 -4.19
N GLN A 3 -13.65 22.38 -3.89
CA GLN A 3 -14.01 22.78 -2.51
C GLN A 3 -14.14 21.56 -1.58
N MET A 4 -14.77 20.48 -2.09
CA MET A 4 -14.90 19.24 -1.34
C MET A 4 -13.53 18.61 -1.06
N ARG A 5 -12.61 18.67 -2.03
CA ARG A 5 -11.23 18.20 -1.84
C ARG A 5 -10.51 19.03 -0.78
N ARG A 6 -10.61 20.34 -0.82
CA ARG A 6 -10.02 21.22 0.21
C ARG A 6 -10.59 20.91 1.60
N LEU A 7 -11.89 20.68 1.69
CA LEU A 7 -12.51 20.27 2.96
C LEU A 7 -11.94 18.95 3.47
N ALA A 8 -11.78 17.96 2.58
CA ALA A 8 -11.20 16.67 2.93
C ALA A 8 -9.74 16.80 3.38
N ASP A 9 -8.93 17.58 2.65
CA ASP A 9 -7.52 17.84 2.98
C ASP A 9 -7.39 18.57 4.33
N VAL A 10 -8.23 19.58 4.59
CA VAL A 10 -8.27 20.29 5.88
C VAL A 10 -8.71 19.34 7.01
N GLY A 11 -9.69 18.48 6.78
CA GLY A 11 -10.10 17.46 7.74
C GLY A 11 -8.94 16.52 8.12
N MET A 12 -8.14 16.09 7.14
CA MET A 12 -6.92 15.31 7.39
C MET A 12 -5.92 16.08 8.28
N PHE A 13 -5.70 17.35 7.95
CA PHE A 13 -4.76 18.19 8.68
C PHE A 13 -5.19 18.45 10.12
N LEU A 14 -6.50 18.56 10.36
CA LEU A 14 -7.09 18.74 11.69
C LEU A 14 -7.29 17.43 12.46
N HIS A 15 -6.84 16.29 11.92
CA HIS A 15 -7.04 14.96 12.49
C HIS A 15 -8.52 14.51 12.57
N GLU A 16 -9.41 15.18 11.83
CA GLU A 16 -10.82 14.81 11.70
C GLU A 16 -11.00 13.75 10.60
N TYR A 17 -10.42 12.56 10.84
CA TYR A 17 -10.30 11.50 9.84
C TYR A 17 -11.65 10.98 9.34
N THR A 18 -12.69 10.99 10.16
CA THR A 18 -14.04 10.56 9.78
C THR A 18 -14.68 11.51 8.78
N LEU A 19 -14.55 12.83 9.03
CA LEU A 19 -15.01 13.88 8.12
C LEU A 19 -14.24 13.80 6.79
N SER A 20 -12.92 13.75 6.88
CA SER A 20 -12.03 13.64 5.72
C SER A 20 -12.41 12.44 4.85
N ARG A 21 -12.58 11.26 5.47
CA ARG A 21 -12.96 10.04 4.77
C ARG A 21 -14.29 10.20 4.03
N SER A 22 -15.34 10.72 4.69
CA SER A 22 -16.65 10.87 4.04
C SER A 22 -16.60 11.85 2.88
N ALA A 23 -15.81 12.91 2.97
CA ALA A 23 -15.61 13.87 1.88
C ALA A 23 -14.87 13.23 0.69
N TYR A 24 -13.81 12.43 0.94
CA TYR A 24 -13.12 11.69 -0.12
C TYR A 24 -13.99 10.61 -0.76
N GLU A 25 -14.86 9.92 0.00
CA GLU A 25 -15.82 8.96 -0.54
C GLU A 25 -16.83 9.62 -1.50
N SER A 26 -17.26 10.84 -1.19
CA SER A 26 -18.12 11.63 -2.08
C SER A 26 -17.37 12.00 -3.36
N LEU A 27 -16.11 12.45 -3.24
CA LEU A 27 -15.26 12.76 -4.39
C LEU A 27 -14.96 11.52 -5.24
N ARG A 28 -14.75 10.36 -4.61
CA ARG A 28 -14.55 9.09 -5.33
C ARG A 28 -15.70 8.79 -6.29
N LYS A 29 -16.94 9.01 -5.85
CA LYS A 29 -18.13 8.80 -6.70
C LYS A 29 -18.14 9.76 -7.89
N SER A 30 -17.84 11.05 -7.66
CA SER A 30 -17.76 12.07 -8.71
C SER A 30 -16.67 11.75 -9.73
N PHE A 31 -15.44 11.45 -9.26
CA PHE A 31 -14.33 11.14 -10.16
C PHE A 31 -14.48 9.81 -10.91
N THR A 32 -15.22 8.86 -10.35
CA THR A 32 -15.58 7.64 -11.07
C THR A 32 -16.54 7.96 -12.23
N ALA A 33 -17.54 8.78 -12.00
CA ALA A 33 -18.47 9.22 -13.04
C ALA A 33 -17.78 10.02 -14.14
N ASP A 34 -16.85 10.89 -13.77
CA ASP A 34 -16.08 11.73 -14.70
C ASP A 34 -14.89 10.99 -15.35
N GLN A 35 -14.63 9.73 -14.98
CA GLN A 35 -13.49 8.92 -15.44
C GLN A 35 -12.11 9.57 -15.19
N LYS A 36 -11.98 10.39 -14.14
CA LYS A 36 -10.74 11.05 -13.73
C LYS A 36 -9.85 10.11 -12.91
N TRP A 37 -9.24 9.12 -13.57
CA TRP A 37 -8.55 8.02 -12.90
C TRP A 37 -7.45 8.46 -11.94
N GLY A 38 -6.66 9.49 -12.29
CA GLY A 38 -5.60 10.00 -11.39
C GLY A 38 -6.15 10.57 -10.09
N ALA A 39 -7.23 11.34 -10.18
CA ALA A 39 -7.90 11.90 -9.02
C ALA A 39 -8.61 10.79 -8.21
N LEU A 40 -9.18 9.78 -8.89
CA LEU A 40 -9.81 8.64 -8.26
C LEU A 40 -8.80 7.83 -7.43
N GLY A 41 -7.63 7.49 -8.01
CA GLY A 41 -6.57 6.78 -7.29
C GLY A 41 -6.13 7.54 -6.03
N ALA A 42 -5.88 8.86 -6.16
CA ALA A 42 -5.53 9.70 -5.03
C ALA A 42 -6.63 9.76 -3.95
N CYS A 43 -7.90 9.80 -4.33
CA CYS A 43 -9.00 9.74 -3.36
C CYS A 43 -9.04 8.40 -2.62
N CYS A 44 -8.89 7.27 -3.33
CA CYS A 44 -8.85 5.95 -2.70
C CYS A 44 -7.65 5.80 -1.75
N GLU A 45 -6.47 6.32 -2.14
CA GLU A 45 -5.29 6.41 -1.27
C GLU A 45 -5.60 7.17 0.03
N MET A 46 -6.21 8.35 -0.08
CA MET A 46 -6.56 9.18 1.08
C MET A 46 -7.67 8.57 1.94
N ILE A 47 -8.59 7.81 1.35
CA ILE A 47 -9.59 7.03 2.10
C ILE A 47 -8.91 5.94 2.92
N ALA A 48 -8.01 5.15 2.32
CA ALA A 48 -7.27 4.11 3.03
C ALA A 48 -6.41 4.70 4.15
N LEU A 49 -5.74 5.83 3.89
CA LEU A 49 -4.91 6.53 4.86
C LEU A 49 -5.74 7.07 6.03
N SER A 50 -6.83 7.79 5.78
CA SER A 50 -7.71 8.33 6.82
C SER A 50 -8.34 7.22 7.67
N ALA A 51 -8.71 6.10 7.05
CA ALA A 51 -9.21 4.93 7.75
C ALA A 51 -8.12 4.32 8.67
N SER A 52 -6.89 4.17 8.17
CA SER A 52 -5.76 3.65 8.96
C SER A 52 -5.43 4.53 10.15
N LEU A 53 -5.42 5.85 9.96
CA LEU A 53 -5.16 6.83 11.02
C LEU A 53 -6.30 6.89 12.07
N SER A 54 -7.54 6.60 11.67
CA SER A 54 -8.70 6.58 12.56
C SER A 54 -8.76 5.33 13.44
N LEU A 55 -7.95 4.30 13.19
CA LEU A 55 -7.90 3.10 14.01
C LEU A 55 -7.42 3.43 15.43
N ASN A 56 -8.17 2.96 16.42
CA ASN A 56 -7.81 3.11 17.83
C ASN A 56 -7.06 1.87 18.30
N SER A 57 -5.82 2.05 18.75
CA SER A 57 -4.97 0.99 19.30
C SER A 57 -5.59 0.25 20.51
N SER A 58 -6.52 0.89 21.23
CA SER A 58 -7.16 0.34 22.43
C SER A 58 -8.34 -0.60 22.17
N LYS A 59 -8.92 -0.53 20.98
CA LYS A 59 -9.99 -1.46 20.56
C LYS A 59 -9.36 -2.48 19.64
N GLY A 60 -8.72 -3.50 20.18
CA GLY A 60 -8.12 -4.57 19.33
C GLY A 60 -9.04 -4.92 18.16
N LEU A 61 -8.48 -5.47 17.10
CA LEU A 61 -9.11 -5.79 15.80
C LEU A 61 -10.34 -6.74 15.93
N LYS A 62 -11.21 -6.51 16.91
CA LYS A 62 -12.45 -7.28 17.09
C LYS A 62 -13.48 -6.96 16.00
N ASP A 63 -13.36 -5.80 15.35
CA ASP A 63 -14.16 -5.45 14.19
C ASP A 63 -13.34 -5.62 12.92
N ASN A 64 -13.45 -6.76 12.26
CA ASN A 64 -12.89 -7.02 10.93
C ASN A 64 -13.33 -5.98 9.88
N THR A 65 -14.39 -5.22 10.16
CA THR A 65 -14.93 -4.19 9.27
C THR A 65 -13.96 -3.07 8.94
N GLY A 66 -13.13 -2.64 9.90
CA GLY A 66 -12.12 -1.60 9.66
C GLY A 66 -10.98 -2.09 8.77
N ALA A 67 -10.52 -3.31 8.98
CA ALA A 67 -9.43 -3.91 8.19
C ALA A 67 -9.87 -4.17 6.74
N THR A 68 -11.07 -4.74 6.54
CA THR A 68 -11.62 -4.98 5.19
C THR A 68 -11.84 -3.67 4.45
N PHE A 69 -12.34 -2.63 5.11
CA PHE A 69 -12.52 -1.32 4.51
C PHE A 69 -11.22 -0.69 4.02
N ILE A 70 -10.14 -0.79 4.82
CA ILE A 70 -8.80 -0.30 4.43
C ILE A 70 -8.29 -1.09 3.23
N SER A 71 -8.42 -2.43 3.26
CA SER A 71 -8.03 -3.30 2.15
C SER A 71 -8.76 -2.93 0.86
N ASP A 72 -10.09 -2.82 0.89
CA ASP A 72 -10.92 -2.49 -0.28
C ASP A 72 -10.56 -1.12 -0.89
N ALA A 73 -10.31 -0.12 -0.02
CA ALA A 73 -9.91 1.21 -0.47
C ALA A 73 -8.51 1.18 -1.10
N LEU A 74 -7.60 0.43 -0.48
CA LEU A 74 -6.23 0.27 -0.96
C LEU A 74 -6.21 -0.48 -2.29
N ASP A 75 -6.92 -1.61 -2.41
CA ASP A 75 -7.03 -2.39 -3.65
C ASP A 75 -7.59 -1.55 -4.79
N SER A 76 -8.58 -0.70 -4.50
CA SER A 76 -9.12 0.25 -5.47
C SER A 76 -8.08 1.30 -5.92
N ALA A 77 -7.24 1.80 -5.01
CA ALA A 77 -6.16 2.72 -5.32
C ALA A 77 -5.09 2.03 -6.17
N LEU A 78 -4.64 0.84 -5.75
CA LEU A 78 -3.63 0.03 -6.43
C LEU A 78 -4.06 -0.32 -7.85
N TYR A 79 -5.28 -0.85 -8.00
CA TYR A 79 -5.84 -1.17 -9.31
C TYR A 79 -5.87 0.06 -10.22
N THR A 80 -6.27 1.23 -9.69
CA THR A 80 -6.34 2.47 -10.47
C THR A 80 -4.96 2.93 -10.91
N TYR A 81 -3.99 2.96 -10.01
CA TYR A 81 -2.62 3.35 -10.33
C TYR A 81 -1.93 2.38 -11.28
N TYR A 82 -2.11 1.08 -11.05
CA TYR A 82 -1.46 0.04 -11.82
C TYR A 82 -2.11 -0.16 -13.19
N SER A 83 -3.44 -0.38 -13.23
CA SER A 83 -4.15 -0.80 -14.43
C SER A 83 -4.59 0.39 -15.30
N ARG A 84 -5.08 1.49 -14.68
CA ARG A 84 -5.66 2.62 -15.40
C ARG A 84 -4.63 3.67 -15.79
N ILE A 85 -3.75 4.03 -14.85
CA ILE A 85 -2.76 5.10 -15.04
C ILE A 85 -1.41 4.54 -15.49
N LYS A 86 -1.16 3.24 -15.23
CA LYS A 86 0.11 2.55 -15.52
C LYS A 86 1.33 3.19 -14.83
N MET A 87 1.14 3.57 -13.58
CA MET A 87 2.18 4.17 -12.73
C MET A 87 2.38 3.34 -11.45
N PRO A 88 3.04 2.18 -11.51
CA PRO A 88 3.19 1.25 -10.37
C PRO A 88 3.94 1.84 -9.18
N VAL A 89 4.80 2.85 -9.42
CA VAL A 89 5.50 3.58 -8.34
C VAL A 89 4.52 4.23 -7.35
N TYR A 90 3.38 4.75 -7.83
CA TYR A 90 2.35 5.30 -6.94
C TYR A 90 1.63 4.20 -6.16
N SER A 91 1.45 3.01 -6.75
CA SER A 91 0.91 1.85 -6.02
C SER A 91 1.81 1.48 -4.85
N LEU A 92 3.12 1.34 -5.09
CA LEU A 92 4.07 1.01 -4.03
C LEU A 92 4.11 2.09 -2.94
N ARG A 93 4.17 3.36 -3.33
CA ARG A 93 4.14 4.48 -2.39
C ARG A 93 2.91 4.42 -1.49
N CYS A 94 1.73 4.24 -2.08
CA CYS A 94 0.46 4.15 -1.37
C CYS A 94 0.50 3.04 -0.31
N VAL A 95 0.91 1.83 -0.68
CA VAL A 95 1.02 0.70 0.25
C VAL A 95 2.01 0.99 1.36
N LEU A 96 3.20 1.51 1.05
CA LEU A 96 4.21 1.78 2.06
C LEU A 96 3.74 2.81 3.10
N ILE A 97 3.04 3.87 2.67
CA ILE A 97 2.49 4.88 3.59
C ILE A 97 1.40 4.26 4.48
N VAL A 98 0.45 3.52 3.90
CA VAL A 98 -0.62 2.86 4.67
C VAL A 98 -0.04 1.83 5.63
N CYS A 99 0.95 1.03 5.21
CA CYS A 99 1.62 0.06 6.07
C CYS A 99 2.36 0.74 7.22
N ALA A 100 3.04 1.88 6.99
CA ALA A 100 3.68 2.64 8.06
C ALA A 100 2.65 3.10 9.11
N CYS A 101 1.51 3.67 8.67
CA CYS A 101 0.44 4.08 9.58
C CYS A 101 -0.16 2.91 10.36
N LEU A 102 -0.33 1.73 9.73
CA LEU A 102 -0.80 0.53 10.41
C LEU A 102 0.20 0.01 11.44
N CYS A 103 1.49 0.06 11.14
CA CYS A 103 2.55 -0.32 12.08
C CYS A 103 2.56 0.60 13.31
N ASP A 104 2.46 1.93 13.10
CA ASP A 104 2.41 2.92 14.18
C ASP A 104 1.20 2.73 15.10
N LYS A 105 0.09 2.21 14.56
CA LYS A 105 -1.11 1.86 15.32
C LYS A 105 -1.06 0.46 15.96
N GLY A 106 0.01 -0.30 15.76
CA GLY A 106 0.19 -1.65 16.30
C GLY A 106 -0.44 -2.79 15.47
N TYR A 107 -0.91 -2.50 14.24
CA TYR A 107 -1.50 -3.49 13.33
C TYR A 107 -0.46 -4.09 12.37
N GLN A 108 0.69 -4.49 12.90
CA GLN A 108 1.84 -4.96 12.13
C GLN A 108 1.53 -6.15 11.20
N LEU A 109 0.75 -7.13 11.67
CA LEU A 109 0.39 -8.30 10.85
C LEU A 109 -0.47 -7.93 9.64
N LEU A 110 -1.38 -6.96 9.81
CA LEU A 110 -2.19 -6.45 8.71
C LEU A 110 -1.29 -5.71 7.70
N ALA A 111 -0.41 -4.84 8.18
CA ALA A 111 0.53 -4.10 7.34
C ALA A 111 1.43 -5.05 6.52
N VAL A 112 2.02 -6.05 7.17
CA VAL A 112 2.89 -7.03 6.51
C VAL A 112 2.11 -7.89 5.51
N GLY A 113 0.90 -8.31 5.86
CA GLY A 113 0.02 -9.05 4.95
C GLY A 113 -0.30 -8.25 3.70
N THR A 114 -0.69 -6.99 3.85
CA THR A 114 -0.99 -6.08 2.74
C THR A 114 0.23 -5.83 1.85
N LEU A 115 1.40 -5.58 2.45
CA LEU A 115 2.64 -5.40 1.68
C LEU A 115 3.01 -6.68 0.92
N ALA A 116 2.88 -7.84 1.54
CA ALA A 116 3.18 -9.13 0.92
C ALA A 116 2.30 -9.42 -0.30
N THR A 117 0.98 -9.21 -0.18
CA THR A 117 0.04 -9.39 -1.31
C THR A 117 0.35 -8.43 -2.46
N THR A 118 0.59 -7.16 -2.15
CA THR A 118 0.94 -6.14 -3.16
C THR A 118 2.25 -6.48 -3.89
N LEU A 119 3.27 -6.94 -3.19
CA LEU A 119 4.54 -7.33 -3.82
C LEU A 119 4.37 -8.52 -4.77
N VAL A 120 3.51 -9.48 -4.43
CA VAL A 120 3.19 -10.60 -5.32
C VAL A 120 2.46 -10.11 -6.58
N GLU A 121 1.52 -9.20 -6.45
CA GLU A 121 0.77 -8.64 -7.58
C GLU A 121 1.63 -7.75 -8.49
N LEU A 122 2.55 -6.99 -7.91
CA LEU A 122 3.45 -6.09 -8.65
C LEU A 122 4.69 -6.80 -9.23
N SER A 123 5.05 -7.98 -8.71
CA SER A 123 6.23 -8.75 -9.16
C SER A 123 6.29 -9.04 -10.66
N PRO A 124 5.19 -9.34 -11.39
CA PRO A 124 5.23 -9.59 -12.82
C PRO A 124 5.30 -8.31 -13.68
N VAL A 125 5.34 -7.13 -13.07
CA VAL A 125 5.28 -5.86 -13.79
C VAL A 125 6.66 -5.41 -14.24
N PRO A 126 6.92 -5.18 -15.54
CA PRO A 126 8.22 -4.80 -16.05
C PRO A 126 8.81 -3.53 -15.38
N LEU A 127 7.94 -2.58 -15.02
CA LEU A 127 8.36 -1.30 -14.42
C LEU A 127 8.89 -1.41 -12.98
N MET A 128 8.57 -2.49 -12.26
CA MET A 128 9.17 -2.79 -10.95
C MET A 128 10.23 -3.90 -11.07
N GLY A 129 10.15 -4.73 -12.12
CA GLY A 129 11.16 -5.71 -12.45
C GLY A 129 12.46 -5.11 -12.97
N ASP A 130 12.49 -3.82 -13.32
CA ASP A 130 13.69 -3.12 -13.76
C ASP A 130 14.65 -2.78 -12.59
N ASN A 131 14.22 -2.94 -11.35
CA ASN A 131 15.11 -2.79 -10.19
C ASN A 131 14.95 -3.96 -9.20
N PRO A 132 15.53 -5.12 -9.51
CA PRO A 132 15.43 -6.30 -8.67
C PRO A 132 16.04 -6.09 -7.26
N ALA A 133 17.00 -5.18 -7.10
CA ALA A 133 17.56 -4.86 -5.80
C ALA A 133 16.53 -4.20 -4.85
N GLU A 134 15.70 -3.29 -5.34
CA GLU A 134 14.64 -2.67 -4.54
C GLU A 134 13.59 -3.70 -4.11
N MET A 135 13.19 -4.58 -5.03
CA MET A 135 12.26 -5.67 -4.72
C MET A 135 12.84 -6.62 -3.67
N ALA A 136 14.12 -6.96 -3.77
CA ALA A 136 14.80 -7.80 -2.79
C ALA A 136 14.80 -7.18 -1.39
N VAL A 137 15.06 -5.87 -1.28
CA VAL A 137 15.01 -5.14 0.01
C VAL A 137 13.60 -5.14 0.60
N LEU A 138 12.56 -4.96 -0.20
CA LEU A 138 11.18 -4.99 0.28
C LEU A 138 10.77 -6.38 0.75
N MET A 139 11.15 -7.43 0.01
CA MET A 139 10.90 -8.83 0.39
C MET A 139 11.64 -9.20 1.68
N ASP A 140 12.88 -8.73 1.88
CA ASP A 140 13.63 -8.91 3.12
C ASP A 140 12.93 -8.25 4.33
N ARG A 141 12.38 -7.05 4.16
CA ARG A 141 11.59 -6.40 5.21
C ARG A 141 10.34 -7.19 5.58
N VAL A 142 9.63 -7.75 4.60
CA VAL A 142 8.47 -8.62 4.84
C VAL A 142 8.90 -9.88 5.58
N ALA A 143 10.01 -10.49 5.19
CA ALA A 143 10.55 -11.68 5.85
C ALA A 143 10.87 -11.41 7.33
N LYS A 144 11.60 -10.34 7.62
CA LYS A 144 11.96 -9.93 9.00
C LYS A 144 10.73 -9.65 9.85
N ALA A 145 9.70 -9.02 9.28
CA ALA A 145 8.47 -8.77 10.00
C ALA A 145 7.72 -10.07 10.34
N PHE A 146 7.66 -11.04 9.42
CA PHE A 146 7.09 -12.37 9.72
C PHE A 146 7.91 -13.14 10.75
N GLU A 147 9.24 -13.04 10.71
CA GLU A 147 10.15 -13.67 11.68
C GLU A 147 9.92 -13.10 13.08
N GLY A 148 9.82 -11.79 13.22
CA GLY A 148 9.52 -11.12 14.50
C GLY A 148 8.18 -11.54 15.12
N HIS A 149 7.24 -12.05 14.34
CA HIS A 149 5.97 -12.60 14.80
C HIS A 149 5.96 -14.14 14.94
N GLY A 150 7.11 -14.81 14.79
CA GLY A 150 7.24 -16.26 14.90
C GLY A 150 6.67 -17.05 13.71
N TRP A 151 6.40 -16.40 12.59
CA TRP A 151 5.86 -17.06 11.39
C TRP A 151 7.00 -17.54 10.47
N HIS A 152 7.85 -18.40 11.01
CA HIS A 152 9.11 -18.83 10.38
C HIS A 152 8.95 -19.39 8.97
N ARG A 153 7.87 -20.13 8.66
CA ARG A 153 7.64 -20.67 7.30
C ARG A 153 7.42 -19.55 6.27
N LYS A 154 6.65 -18.52 6.65
CA LYS A 154 6.43 -17.36 5.78
C LYS A 154 7.70 -16.53 5.65
N ALA A 155 8.41 -16.31 6.74
CA ALA A 155 9.70 -15.63 6.74
C ALA A 155 10.72 -16.32 5.82
N LEU A 156 10.83 -17.65 5.90
CA LEU A 156 11.70 -18.43 5.03
C LEU A 156 11.34 -18.27 3.55
N LEU A 157 10.05 -18.34 3.21
CA LEU A 157 9.59 -18.12 1.83
C LEU A 157 10.03 -16.75 1.31
N TRP A 158 9.78 -15.69 2.09
CA TRP A 158 10.12 -14.33 1.68
C TRP A 158 11.63 -14.09 1.63
N ASN A 159 12.42 -14.72 2.50
CA ASN A 159 13.89 -14.72 2.43
C ASN A 159 14.39 -15.38 1.14
N THR A 160 13.83 -16.53 0.76
CA THR A 160 14.22 -17.21 -0.50
C THR A 160 13.86 -16.40 -1.75
N LEU A 161 12.72 -15.70 -1.74
CA LEU A 161 12.32 -14.80 -2.82
C LEU A 161 13.26 -13.58 -2.88
N SER A 162 13.59 -12.98 -1.74
CA SER A 162 14.54 -11.87 -1.65
C SER A 162 15.93 -12.25 -2.18
N GLU A 163 16.43 -13.42 -1.80
CA GLU A 163 17.71 -13.92 -2.27
C GLU A 163 17.73 -14.12 -3.79
N ARG A 164 16.65 -14.65 -4.36
CA ARG A 164 16.49 -14.80 -5.80
C ARG A 164 16.56 -13.45 -6.53
N GLU A 165 15.88 -12.43 -6.02
CA GLU A 165 15.93 -11.09 -6.63
C GLU A 165 17.30 -10.44 -6.46
N TRP A 166 18.01 -10.67 -5.35
CA TRP A 166 19.41 -10.25 -5.21
C TRP A 166 20.34 -10.90 -6.22
N GLN A 167 20.19 -12.20 -6.48
CA GLN A 167 20.99 -12.91 -7.50
C GLN A 167 20.71 -12.35 -8.90
N ARG A 168 19.45 -11.99 -9.19
CA ARG A 168 19.07 -11.34 -10.43
C ARG A 168 19.71 -9.95 -10.56
N ALA A 169 19.67 -9.13 -9.52
CA ALA A 169 20.29 -7.81 -9.49
C ALA A 169 21.80 -7.87 -9.74
N LEU A 170 22.49 -8.85 -9.14
CA LEU A 170 23.91 -9.06 -9.34
C LEU A 170 24.25 -9.48 -10.76
N LYS A 171 23.43 -10.33 -11.38
CA LYS A 171 23.60 -10.77 -12.76
C LYS A 171 23.45 -9.59 -13.74
N GLU A 172 22.40 -8.79 -13.62
CA GLU A 172 22.14 -7.61 -14.45
C GLU A 172 23.29 -6.59 -14.32
N ARG A 173 23.80 -6.38 -13.10
CA ARG A 173 24.95 -5.49 -12.87
C ARG A 173 26.22 -5.96 -13.56
N ASN A 174 26.47 -7.27 -13.59
CA ASN A 174 27.64 -7.82 -14.25
C ASN A 174 27.53 -7.73 -15.78
N GLU A 175 26.31 -7.87 -16.33
CA GLU A 175 26.06 -7.72 -17.77
C GLU A 175 26.18 -6.25 -18.26
N THR A 176 25.89 -5.26 -17.41
CA THR A 176 26.03 -3.83 -17.75
C THR A 176 27.45 -3.29 -17.62
N ASN A 177 28.36 -4.01 -16.98
CA ASN A 177 29.76 -3.60 -16.81
C ASN A 177 30.72 -4.23 -17.86
N ILE A 178 30.18 -4.93 -18.85
CA ILE A 178 30.91 -5.46 -20.02
C ILE A 178 30.60 -4.60 -21.24
#